data_18cfda8734688c1043e5059faf2e0af3
#
_entry.id   18cfda8734688c1043e5059faf2e0af3
#
_cell.length_a   1.000
_cell.length_b   1.000
_cell.length_c   1.000
_cell.angle_alpha   90.00
_cell.angle_beta   90.00
_cell.angle_gamma   90.00
#
_symmetry.space_group_name_H-M   'P 1'
#
loop_
_entity.id
_entity.type
_entity.pdbx_description
1 polymer ?
#
loop_
_entity_poly.entity_id
_entity_poly.type
_entity_poly.pdbx_seq_one_letter_code
_entity_poly.pdbx_strand_id
1 'polypeptide(L)'
;MDLCNINEIKALLARHGFHFSKAKGQNFLTQSWVPQNIVLESGVDETCGVLEVGPGIGPLTQQLCRYAKKVVAVELDRTLQPVLAETMAGNENLEIIFGDILKTDISALVQEEFAGLRPMACANLPYYITTPVLAALLESRAFEAVTVMVQKEVAQRICSPAGKGDYGAFSVFCQYYAEPELLFDVPASCFIPQPKVTSAVLKLTMRKEPVCEIKSETMFFKVVRAAFAQRRKTLLNALSSGLSQFDKPALAAVLEDRGFAPTVRGETLDIPGFAAIANALTEL
;
A
#
# COMPACT_ATOMS: atom_id res chain seq x y z
N MET A 1 -19.03 3.51 -22.82
CA MET A 1 -19.20 2.20 -22.12
C MET A 1 -19.14 2.46 -20.62
N ASP A 2 -20.08 1.92 -19.86
CA ASP A 2 -20.04 1.95 -18.39
C ASP A 2 -19.27 0.73 -17.86
N LEU A 3 -18.01 0.95 -17.46
CA LEU A 3 -17.12 -0.10 -16.96
C LEU A 3 -17.48 -0.62 -15.55
N CYS A 4 -18.57 -0.10 -14.96
CA CYS A 4 -19.16 -0.59 -13.72
C CYS A 4 -20.50 -1.29 -13.95
N ASN A 5 -21.04 -1.31 -15.16
CA ASN A 5 -22.25 -2.05 -15.47
C ASN A 5 -21.94 -3.53 -15.71
N ILE A 6 -22.52 -4.42 -14.89
CA ILE A 6 -22.21 -5.86 -14.92
C ILE A 6 -22.50 -6.52 -16.28
N ASN A 7 -23.51 -6.05 -17.01
CA ASN A 7 -23.87 -6.60 -18.32
C ASN A 7 -22.86 -6.14 -19.38
N GLU A 8 -22.44 -4.88 -19.33
CA GLU A 8 -21.41 -4.35 -20.23
C GLU A 8 -20.06 -4.99 -19.96
N ILE A 9 -19.68 -5.20 -18.68
CA ILE A 9 -18.47 -5.94 -18.31
C ILE A 9 -18.49 -7.34 -18.88
N LYS A 10 -19.59 -8.10 -18.69
CA LYS A 10 -19.71 -9.46 -19.22
C LYS A 10 -19.62 -9.51 -20.74
N ALA A 11 -20.29 -8.59 -21.42
CA ALA A 11 -20.26 -8.49 -22.88
C ALA A 11 -18.85 -8.13 -23.40
N LEU A 12 -18.16 -7.20 -22.74
CA LEU A 12 -16.77 -6.83 -23.04
C LEU A 12 -15.83 -8.02 -22.92
N LEU A 13 -15.87 -8.71 -21.78
CA LEU A 13 -14.99 -9.84 -21.51
C LEU A 13 -15.27 -11.01 -22.46
N ALA A 14 -16.55 -11.26 -22.80
CA ALA A 14 -16.92 -12.28 -23.77
C ALA A 14 -16.40 -11.99 -25.19
N ARG A 15 -16.46 -10.71 -25.64
CA ARG A 15 -15.92 -10.30 -26.94
C ARG A 15 -14.43 -10.56 -27.08
N HIS A 16 -13.69 -10.36 -25.98
CA HIS A 16 -12.24 -10.56 -25.93
C HIS A 16 -11.82 -11.98 -25.50
N GLY A 17 -12.77 -12.89 -25.29
CA GLY A 17 -12.47 -14.25 -24.83
C GLY A 17 -11.78 -14.29 -23.47
N PHE A 18 -11.99 -13.26 -22.64
CA PHE A 18 -11.33 -13.14 -21.34
C PHE A 18 -12.04 -13.99 -20.28
N HIS A 19 -11.25 -14.71 -19.50
CA HIS A 19 -11.73 -15.50 -18.38
C HIS A 19 -11.06 -15.06 -17.08
N PHE A 20 -11.87 -14.91 -16.03
CA PHE A 20 -11.36 -14.53 -14.69
C PHE A 20 -10.32 -15.53 -14.20
N SER A 21 -9.17 -15.02 -13.79
CA SER A 21 -8.12 -15.80 -13.17
C SER A 21 -8.17 -15.66 -11.65
N LYS A 22 -8.55 -16.73 -10.95
CA LYS A 22 -8.49 -16.76 -9.47
C LYS A 22 -7.07 -16.57 -8.95
N ALA A 23 -6.07 -17.07 -9.68
CA ALA A 23 -4.66 -16.95 -9.32
C ALA A 23 -4.16 -15.48 -9.35
N LYS A 24 -4.79 -14.64 -10.19
CA LYS A 24 -4.47 -13.21 -10.30
C LYS A 24 -5.31 -12.34 -9.37
N GLY A 25 -6.21 -12.93 -8.56
CA GLY A 25 -7.05 -12.20 -7.61
C GLY A 25 -7.93 -11.11 -8.23
N GLN A 26 -8.32 -11.27 -9.50
CA GLN A 26 -9.08 -10.27 -10.26
C GLN A 26 -10.51 -10.16 -9.74
N ASN A 27 -10.85 -8.96 -9.21
CA ASN A 27 -12.19 -8.58 -8.79
C ASN A 27 -12.48 -7.21 -9.42
N PHE A 28 -13.36 -7.17 -10.43
CA PHE A 28 -13.69 -5.92 -11.13
C PHE A 28 -14.84 -5.20 -10.43
N LEU A 29 -14.74 -3.89 -10.35
CA LEU A 29 -15.77 -3.04 -9.77
C LEU A 29 -17.04 -3.03 -10.62
N THR A 30 -18.20 -3.10 -9.94
CA THR A 30 -19.53 -3.08 -10.56
C THR A 30 -20.40 -1.92 -10.07
N GLN A 31 -19.81 -0.97 -9.35
CA GLN A 31 -20.49 0.19 -8.79
C GLN A 31 -19.65 1.45 -9.06
N SER A 32 -20.19 2.38 -9.84
CA SER A 32 -19.47 3.57 -10.33
C SER A 32 -19.07 4.54 -9.20
N TRP A 33 -19.81 4.56 -8.09
CA TRP A 33 -19.49 5.41 -6.95
C TRP A 33 -18.13 5.07 -6.32
N VAL A 34 -17.67 3.81 -6.43
CA VAL A 34 -16.40 3.39 -5.83
C VAL A 34 -15.20 4.07 -6.49
N PRO A 35 -14.94 3.92 -7.80
CA PRO A 35 -13.81 4.59 -8.43
C PRO A 35 -13.94 6.11 -8.41
N GLN A 36 -15.18 6.66 -8.45
CA GLN A 36 -15.43 8.09 -8.31
C GLN A 36 -14.96 8.61 -6.93
N ASN A 37 -15.38 7.95 -5.85
CA ASN A 37 -14.99 8.36 -4.51
C ASN A 37 -13.50 8.14 -4.24
N ILE A 38 -12.88 7.09 -4.79
CA ILE A 38 -11.41 6.91 -4.70
C ILE A 38 -10.71 8.16 -5.25
N VAL A 39 -11.09 8.65 -6.42
CA VAL A 39 -10.45 9.81 -7.02
C VAL A 39 -10.75 11.09 -6.23
N LEU A 40 -12.00 11.32 -5.83
CA LEU A 40 -12.39 12.51 -5.06
C LEU A 40 -11.65 12.61 -3.73
N GLU A 41 -11.59 11.50 -2.97
CA GLU A 41 -10.95 11.48 -1.65
C GLU A 41 -9.41 11.39 -1.73
N SER A 42 -8.85 10.94 -2.87
CA SER A 42 -7.40 10.90 -3.07
C SER A 42 -6.76 12.29 -3.10
N GLY A 43 -7.50 13.31 -3.53
CA GLY A 43 -6.99 14.66 -3.78
C GLY A 43 -6.28 14.80 -5.13
N VAL A 44 -6.60 13.94 -6.09
CA VAL A 44 -6.13 14.03 -7.49
C VAL A 44 -6.85 15.15 -8.21
N ASP A 45 -6.09 16.00 -8.89
CA ASP A 45 -6.54 17.13 -9.70
C ASP A 45 -5.68 17.30 -10.97
N GLU A 46 -5.93 18.35 -11.74
CA GLU A 46 -5.23 18.66 -13.00
C GLU A 46 -3.74 19.02 -12.83
N THR A 47 -3.23 19.11 -11.60
CA THR A 47 -1.81 19.29 -11.31
C THR A 47 -1.10 17.97 -11.07
N CYS A 48 -1.83 16.87 -11.00
CA CYS A 48 -1.31 15.57 -10.61
C CYS A 48 -0.86 14.71 -11.80
N GLY A 49 0.28 14.00 -11.61
CA GLY A 49 0.64 12.79 -12.33
C GLY A 49 0.29 11.58 -11.47
N VAL A 50 -0.47 10.62 -11.99
CA VAL A 50 -0.97 9.48 -11.20
C VAL A 50 -0.44 8.18 -11.73
N LEU A 51 0.25 7.42 -10.87
CA LEU A 51 0.57 6.01 -11.11
C LEU A 51 -0.59 5.13 -10.64
N GLU A 52 -1.18 4.37 -11.55
CA GLU A 52 -2.16 3.33 -11.22
C GLU A 52 -1.51 1.96 -11.28
N VAL A 53 -1.70 1.14 -10.24
CA VAL A 53 -1.25 -0.25 -10.23
C VAL A 53 -2.42 -1.20 -10.43
N GLY A 54 -2.38 -1.95 -11.54
CA GLY A 54 -3.41 -2.93 -11.88
C GLY A 54 -4.73 -2.29 -12.33
N PRO A 55 -4.77 -1.60 -13.49
CA PRO A 55 -5.99 -0.97 -14.02
C PRO A 55 -7.13 -1.96 -14.28
N GLY A 56 -6.82 -3.26 -14.48
CA GLY A 56 -7.79 -4.27 -14.81
C GLY A 56 -8.50 -3.97 -16.13
N ILE A 57 -9.82 -3.74 -16.11
CA ILE A 57 -10.59 -3.32 -17.30
C ILE A 57 -10.77 -1.78 -17.38
N GLY A 58 -10.19 -1.02 -16.41
CA GLY A 58 -10.07 0.43 -16.46
C GLY A 58 -11.12 1.29 -15.75
N PRO A 59 -11.96 0.79 -14.81
CA PRO A 59 -12.97 1.64 -14.17
C PRO A 59 -12.37 2.77 -13.32
N LEU A 60 -11.27 2.52 -12.60
CA LEU A 60 -10.54 3.54 -11.86
C LEU A 60 -9.72 4.41 -12.81
N THR A 61 -9.03 3.81 -13.78
CA THR A 61 -8.28 4.52 -14.82
C THR A 61 -9.12 5.58 -15.51
N GLN A 62 -10.36 5.24 -15.90
CA GLN A 62 -11.28 6.17 -16.57
C GLN A 62 -11.59 7.40 -15.69
N GLN A 63 -11.74 7.21 -14.38
CA GLN A 63 -11.95 8.33 -13.46
C GLN A 63 -10.67 9.15 -13.28
N LEU A 64 -9.51 8.48 -13.09
CA LEU A 64 -8.22 9.17 -12.98
C LEU A 64 -7.93 10.06 -14.21
N CYS A 65 -8.18 9.55 -15.42
CA CYS A 65 -7.99 10.32 -16.66
C CYS A 65 -8.86 11.58 -16.77
N ARG A 66 -10.00 11.64 -16.05
CA ARG A 66 -10.87 12.83 -16.04
C ARG A 66 -10.35 13.96 -15.17
N TYR A 67 -9.57 13.65 -14.14
CA TYR A 67 -9.14 14.62 -13.14
C TYR A 67 -7.64 14.90 -13.19
N ALA A 68 -6.81 13.89 -13.46
CA ALA A 68 -5.36 14.02 -13.48
C ALA A 68 -4.84 14.63 -14.79
N LYS A 69 -3.70 15.33 -14.71
CA LYS A 69 -2.98 15.83 -15.87
C LYS A 69 -2.39 14.69 -16.71
N LYS A 70 -1.83 13.68 -16.05
CA LYS A 70 -1.25 12.48 -16.67
C LYS A 70 -1.53 11.25 -15.80
N VAL A 71 -1.82 10.14 -16.46
CA VAL A 71 -2.00 8.83 -15.81
C VAL A 71 -1.04 7.84 -16.47
N VAL A 72 -0.28 7.12 -15.64
CA VAL A 72 0.52 5.97 -16.07
C VAL A 72 -0.02 4.74 -15.34
N ALA A 73 -0.50 3.74 -16.08
CA ALA A 73 -1.06 2.51 -15.52
C ALA A 73 -0.12 1.32 -15.78
N VAL A 74 0.26 0.59 -14.72
CA VAL A 74 1.11 -0.61 -14.85
C VAL A 74 0.26 -1.85 -14.66
N GLU A 75 0.15 -2.68 -15.72
CA GLU A 75 -0.66 -3.92 -15.73
C GLU A 75 0.24 -5.15 -15.94
N LEU A 76 0.11 -6.11 -15.02
CA LEU A 76 0.83 -7.38 -15.09
C LEU A 76 0.25 -8.34 -16.14
N ASP A 77 -1.09 -8.33 -16.27
CA ASP A 77 -1.81 -9.28 -17.11
C ASP A 77 -1.91 -8.83 -18.57
N ARG A 78 -0.98 -9.27 -19.40
CA ARG A 78 -0.98 -8.97 -20.84
C ARG A 78 -2.23 -9.45 -21.58
N THR A 79 -3.02 -10.36 -21.01
CA THR A 79 -4.29 -10.78 -21.62
C THR A 79 -5.37 -9.69 -21.58
N LEU A 80 -5.19 -8.66 -20.74
CA LEU A 80 -6.04 -7.49 -20.69
C LEU A 80 -5.68 -6.42 -21.74
N GLN A 81 -4.57 -6.57 -22.47
CA GLN A 81 -4.15 -5.60 -23.47
C GLN A 81 -5.24 -5.25 -24.50
N PRO A 82 -5.92 -6.20 -25.17
CA PRO A 82 -6.97 -5.86 -26.11
C PRO A 82 -8.21 -5.25 -25.44
N VAL A 83 -8.50 -5.63 -24.20
CA VAL A 83 -9.59 -5.06 -23.40
C VAL A 83 -9.30 -3.58 -23.09
N LEU A 84 -8.10 -3.29 -22.57
CA LEU A 84 -7.68 -1.92 -22.24
C LEU A 84 -7.55 -1.03 -23.49
N ALA A 85 -7.13 -1.59 -24.63
CA ALA A 85 -7.12 -0.85 -25.89
C ALA A 85 -8.52 -0.38 -26.31
N GLU A 86 -9.57 -1.20 -26.06
CA GLU A 86 -10.96 -0.82 -26.31
C GLU A 86 -11.50 0.16 -25.26
N THR A 87 -11.34 -0.18 -23.96
CA THR A 87 -11.97 0.57 -22.86
C THR A 87 -11.34 1.95 -22.63
N MET A 88 -10.05 2.09 -22.92
CA MET A 88 -9.28 3.31 -22.68
C MET A 88 -9.05 4.13 -23.96
N ALA A 89 -9.61 3.71 -25.09
CA ALA A 89 -9.52 4.47 -26.33
C ALA A 89 -9.97 5.94 -26.16
N GLY A 90 -9.16 6.88 -26.65
CA GLY A 90 -9.46 8.31 -26.60
C GLY A 90 -9.00 9.04 -25.32
N ASN A 91 -8.36 8.38 -24.37
CA ASN A 91 -7.72 9.04 -23.24
C ASN A 91 -6.28 9.42 -23.61
N GLU A 92 -6.06 10.65 -24.11
CA GLU A 92 -4.77 11.14 -24.58
C GLU A 92 -3.74 11.34 -23.47
N ASN A 93 -4.19 11.46 -22.23
CA ASN A 93 -3.36 11.64 -21.02
C ASN A 93 -3.02 10.32 -20.31
N LEU A 94 -3.29 9.16 -20.96
CA LEU A 94 -3.04 7.84 -20.40
C LEU A 94 -1.90 7.11 -21.12
N GLU A 95 -0.98 6.56 -20.35
CA GLU A 95 0.00 5.59 -20.80
C GLU A 95 -0.21 4.26 -20.05
N ILE A 96 -0.18 3.13 -20.76
CA ILE A 96 -0.31 1.80 -20.18
C ILE A 96 0.98 1.00 -20.42
N ILE A 97 1.63 0.63 -19.32
CA ILE A 97 2.85 -0.16 -19.31
C ILE A 97 2.51 -1.59 -18.89
N PHE A 98 2.78 -2.57 -19.77
CA PHE A 98 2.59 -3.97 -19.43
C PHE A 98 3.84 -4.55 -18.77
N GLY A 99 3.81 -4.65 -17.42
CA GLY A 99 4.96 -5.07 -16.61
C GLY A 99 4.58 -5.42 -15.19
N ASP A 100 5.58 -5.84 -14.43
CA ASP A 100 5.46 -6.12 -13.00
C ASP A 100 5.93 -4.90 -12.21
N ILE A 101 5.01 -4.27 -11.48
CA ILE A 101 5.33 -3.09 -10.66
C ILE A 101 6.42 -3.37 -9.63
N LEU A 102 6.53 -4.60 -9.12
CA LEU A 102 7.57 -4.99 -8.17
C LEU A 102 8.96 -5.11 -8.79
N LYS A 103 9.06 -5.07 -10.13
CA LYS A 103 10.31 -5.07 -10.89
C LYS A 103 10.60 -3.73 -11.57
N THR A 104 9.67 -2.79 -11.43
CA THR A 104 9.78 -1.45 -12.01
C THR A 104 10.56 -0.55 -11.06
N ASP A 105 11.49 0.23 -11.58
CA ASP A 105 12.07 1.36 -10.83
C ASP A 105 11.04 2.48 -10.75
N ILE A 106 10.27 2.48 -9.65
CA ILE A 106 9.16 3.42 -9.43
C ILE A 106 9.67 4.85 -9.39
N SER A 107 10.84 5.08 -8.77
CA SER A 107 11.39 6.43 -8.63
C SER A 107 11.80 7.00 -9.99
N ALA A 108 12.48 6.20 -10.82
CA ALA A 108 12.83 6.59 -12.17
C ALA A 108 11.58 6.85 -13.04
N LEU A 109 10.59 5.95 -12.97
CA LEU A 109 9.33 6.10 -13.70
C LEU A 109 8.61 7.40 -13.33
N VAL A 110 8.48 7.70 -12.05
CA VAL A 110 7.82 8.93 -11.57
C VAL A 110 8.59 10.17 -11.99
N GLN A 111 9.91 10.14 -11.91
CA GLN A 111 10.75 11.27 -12.33
C GLN A 111 10.64 11.54 -13.83
N GLU A 112 10.58 10.50 -14.67
CA GLU A 112 10.45 10.61 -16.12
C GLU A 112 9.05 11.07 -16.52
N GLU A 113 8.01 10.42 -15.98
CA GLU A 113 6.64 10.59 -16.45
C GLU A 113 5.89 11.77 -15.83
N PHE A 114 6.27 12.19 -14.61
CA PHE A 114 5.55 13.20 -13.84
C PHE A 114 6.39 14.45 -13.55
N ALA A 115 7.39 14.74 -14.39
CA ALA A 115 8.20 15.95 -14.24
C ALA A 115 7.34 17.21 -14.18
N GLY A 116 7.44 17.97 -13.08
CA GLY A 116 6.67 19.20 -12.84
C GLY A 116 5.22 18.99 -12.39
N LEU A 117 4.80 17.75 -12.19
CA LEU A 117 3.48 17.39 -11.65
C LEU A 117 3.59 16.94 -10.19
N ARG A 118 2.47 16.97 -9.47
CA ARG A 118 2.35 16.37 -8.14
C ARG A 118 2.17 14.85 -8.29
N PRO A 119 3.14 14.03 -7.88
CA PRO A 119 3.06 12.60 -8.08
C PRO A 119 2.14 11.94 -7.04
N MET A 120 1.14 11.21 -7.52
CA MET A 120 0.18 10.46 -6.72
C MET A 120 0.18 9.00 -7.16
N ALA A 121 -0.20 8.09 -6.26
CA ALA A 121 -0.47 6.70 -6.63
C ALA A 121 -1.89 6.31 -6.23
N CYS A 122 -2.59 5.61 -7.14
CA CYS A 122 -3.91 5.07 -6.88
C CYS A 122 -3.98 3.61 -7.32
N ALA A 123 -4.66 2.73 -6.56
CA ALA A 123 -4.81 1.35 -6.97
C ALA A 123 -6.00 0.64 -6.31
N ASN A 124 -6.63 -0.25 -7.07
CA ASN A 124 -7.46 -1.33 -6.55
C ASN A 124 -6.60 -2.60 -6.50
N LEU A 125 -5.90 -2.82 -5.39
CA LEU A 125 -4.89 -3.87 -5.30
C LEU A 125 -5.47 -5.28 -5.16
N PRO A 126 -4.97 -6.26 -5.94
CA PRO A 126 -5.21 -7.66 -5.65
C PRO A 126 -4.71 -8.01 -4.24
N TYR A 127 -5.54 -8.70 -3.45
CA TYR A 127 -5.27 -8.90 -2.01
C TYR A 127 -3.97 -9.65 -1.72
N TYR A 128 -3.57 -10.57 -2.57
CA TYR A 128 -2.37 -11.40 -2.38
C TYR A 128 -1.05 -10.64 -2.55
N ILE A 129 -1.06 -9.46 -3.21
CA ILE A 129 0.13 -8.63 -3.43
C ILE A 129 0.06 -7.27 -2.72
N THR A 130 -0.97 -7.04 -1.91
CA THR A 130 -1.16 -5.75 -1.21
C THR A 130 0.09 -5.30 -0.45
N THR A 131 0.64 -6.18 0.40
CA THR A 131 1.80 -5.85 1.23
C THR A 131 3.05 -5.50 0.41
N PRO A 132 3.52 -6.33 -0.54
CA PRO A 132 4.71 -5.98 -1.32
C PRO A 132 4.53 -4.76 -2.22
N VAL A 133 3.33 -4.54 -2.79
CA VAL A 133 3.09 -3.35 -3.63
C VAL A 133 3.08 -2.08 -2.78
N LEU A 134 2.37 -2.07 -1.64
CA LEU A 134 2.40 -0.93 -0.73
C LEU A 134 3.82 -0.65 -0.23
N ALA A 135 4.59 -1.69 0.11
CA ALA A 135 5.97 -1.51 0.52
C ALA A 135 6.79 -0.82 -0.58
N ALA A 136 6.72 -1.30 -1.82
CA ALA A 136 7.45 -0.71 -2.94
C ALA A 136 7.05 0.76 -3.20
N LEU A 137 5.74 1.07 -3.15
CA LEU A 137 5.25 2.44 -3.33
C LEU A 137 5.75 3.38 -2.23
N LEU A 138 5.71 2.95 -0.96
CA LEU A 138 6.14 3.77 0.18
C LEU A 138 7.66 3.93 0.25
N GLU A 139 8.41 2.84 0.03
CA GLU A 139 9.89 2.86 0.02
C GLU A 139 10.47 3.72 -1.11
N SER A 140 9.77 3.83 -2.24
CA SER A 140 10.18 4.72 -3.34
C SER A 140 10.25 6.18 -2.95
N ARG A 141 9.45 6.61 -1.93
CA ARG A 141 9.29 8.00 -1.50
C ARG A 141 8.96 8.97 -2.66
N ALA A 142 8.45 8.43 -3.77
CA ALA A 142 8.25 9.19 -5.00
C ALA A 142 6.91 9.93 -5.06
N PHE A 143 5.99 9.70 -4.12
CA PHE A 143 4.62 10.21 -4.16
C PHE A 143 4.34 11.20 -3.03
N GLU A 144 3.36 12.11 -3.24
CA GLU A 144 2.79 12.90 -2.15
C GLU A 144 1.79 12.09 -1.33
N ALA A 145 1.00 11.24 -2.00
CA ALA A 145 0.08 10.32 -1.34
C ALA A 145 -0.14 9.05 -2.17
N VAL A 146 -0.47 7.97 -1.47
CA VAL A 146 -0.82 6.66 -2.02
C VAL A 146 -2.23 6.30 -1.55
N THR A 147 -3.21 6.25 -2.48
CA THR A 147 -4.59 5.89 -2.17
C THR A 147 -4.88 4.50 -2.73
N VAL A 148 -5.22 3.56 -1.86
CA VAL A 148 -5.40 2.16 -2.27
C VAL A 148 -6.67 1.55 -1.67
N MET A 149 -7.29 0.68 -2.45
CA MET A 149 -8.34 -0.20 -1.96
C MET A 149 -7.73 -1.58 -1.66
N VAL A 150 -7.95 -2.04 -0.42
CA VAL A 150 -7.41 -3.29 0.12
C VAL A 150 -8.48 -4.01 0.95
N GLN A 151 -8.18 -5.21 1.47
CA GLN A 151 -9.07 -5.84 2.45
C GLN A 151 -9.24 -4.95 3.69
N LYS A 152 -10.46 -4.84 4.22
CA LYS A 152 -10.78 -3.99 5.38
C LYS A 152 -9.88 -4.29 6.59
N GLU A 153 -9.62 -5.56 6.87
CA GLU A 153 -8.71 -5.98 7.95
C GLU A 153 -7.30 -5.42 7.77
N VAL A 154 -6.79 -5.39 6.53
CA VAL A 154 -5.46 -4.84 6.22
C VAL A 154 -5.45 -3.33 6.43
N ALA A 155 -6.50 -2.62 5.96
CA ALA A 155 -6.64 -1.18 6.17
C ALA A 155 -6.70 -0.83 7.66
N GLN A 156 -7.52 -1.55 8.43
CA GLN A 156 -7.62 -1.38 9.89
C GLN A 156 -6.29 -1.61 10.59
N ARG A 157 -5.55 -2.66 10.18
CA ARG A 157 -4.22 -2.95 10.71
C ARG A 157 -3.23 -1.82 10.43
N ILE A 158 -3.21 -1.29 9.21
CA ILE A 158 -2.33 -0.16 8.83
C ILE A 158 -2.64 1.08 9.68
N CYS A 159 -3.91 1.39 9.91
CA CYS A 159 -4.36 2.55 10.71
C CYS A 159 -4.31 2.33 12.22
N SER A 160 -4.02 1.10 12.69
CA SER A 160 -4.06 0.78 14.11
C SER A 160 -2.92 1.46 14.88
N PRO A 161 -3.20 2.19 15.99
CA PRO A 161 -2.16 2.75 16.84
C PRO A 161 -1.51 1.71 17.74
N ALA A 162 -0.34 2.03 18.28
CA ALA A 162 0.36 1.21 19.26
C ALA A 162 -0.53 0.82 20.45
N GLY A 163 -0.38 -0.40 20.93
CA GLY A 163 -1.18 -0.95 22.05
C GLY A 163 -2.55 -1.51 21.64
N LYS A 164 -2.96 -1.41 20.39
CA LYS A 164 -4.19 -2.04 19.89
C LYS A 164 -3.92 -3.43 19.29
N GLY A 165 -4.95 -4.30 19.33
CA GLY A 165 -4.81 -5.70 18.93
C GLY A 165 -4.38 -5.94 17.49
N ASP A 166 -4.75 -5.04 16.58
CA ASP A 166 -4.42 -5.13 15.14
C ASP A 166 -3.06 -4.50 14.80
N TYR A 167 -2.44 -3.75 15.72
CA TYR A 167 -1.13 -3.14 15.51
C TYR A 167 -0.04 -4.21 15.31
N GLY A 168 0.80 -3.99 14.30
CA GLY A 168 1.84 -4.95 13.92
C GLY A 168 2.99 -4.32 13.16
N ALA A 169 3.96 -5.13 12.75
CA ALA A 169 5.13 -4.67 12.02
C ALA A 169 4.76 -3.88 10.75
N PHE A 170 3.70 -4.26 10.05
CA PHE A 170 3.25 -3.56 8.85
C PHE A 170 2.55 -2.24 9.17
N SER A 171 1.90 -2.12 10.35
CA SER A 171 1.40 -0.83 10.85
C SER A 171 2.55 0.15 11.09
N VAL A 172 3.60 -0.31 11.79
CA VAL A 172 4.82 0.49 12.02
C VAL A 172 5.45 0.89 10.69
N PHE A 173 5.57 -0.05 9.76
CA PHE A 173 6.15 0.20 8.44
C PHE A 173 5.39 1.31 7.70
N CYS A 174 4.07 1.18 7.53
CA CYS A 174 3.29 2.17 6.81
C CYS A 174 3.30 3.54 7.52
N GLN A 175 3.16 3.56 8.85
CA GLN A 175 3.14 4.78 9.66
C GLN A 175 4.51 5.47 9.76
N TYR A 176 5.59 4.74 9.50
CA TYR A 176 6.92 5.31 9.38
C TYR A 176 7.04 6.21 8.14
N TYR A 177 6.54 5.75 7.00
CA TYR A 177 6.61 6.49 5.73
C TYR A 177 5.48 7.52 5.56
N ALA A 178 4.29 7.23 6.10
CA ALA A 178 3.08 7.99 5.78
C ALA A 178 2.13 8.13 6.99
N GLU A 179 1.17 9.02 6.85
CA GLU A 179 0.02 9.16 7.74
C GLU A 179 -1.16 8.43 7.11
N PRO A 180 -1.60 7.29 7.70
CA PRO A 180 -2.71 6.53 7.15
C PRO A 180 -4.04 7.10 7.60
N GLU A 181 -4.99 7.19 6.66
CA GLU A 181 -6.37 7.57 6.87
C GLU A 181 -7.30 6.56 6.21
N LEU A 182 -8.24 6.00 6.98
CA LEU A 182 -9.30 5.14 6.46
C LEU A 182 -10.40 6.03 5.88
N LEU A 183 -10.62 5.96 4.55
CA LEU A 183 -11.58 6.82 3.88
C LEU A 183 -13.00 6.24 3.94
N PHE A 184 -13.20 5.06 3.36
CA PHE A 184 -14.52 4.41 3.35
C PHE A 184 -14.43 2.90 3.09
N ASP A 185 -15.51 2.21 3.48
CA ASP A 185 -15.67 0.77 3.23
C ASP A 185 -16.31 0.51 1.85
N VAL A 186 -15.90 -0.60 1.22
CA VAL A 186 -16.46 -1.07 -0.06
C VAL A 186 -16.99 -2.50 0.12
N PRO A 187 -18.32 -2.68 0.12
CA PRO A 187 -18.92 -3.99 0.27
C PRO A 187 -18.50 -4.97 -0.82
N ALA A 188 -18.42 -6.25 -0.49
CA ALA A 188 -18.08 -7.31 -1.44
C ALA A 188 -19.05 -7.37 -2.65
N SER A 189 -20.30 -6.92 -2.48
CA SER A 189 -21.31 -6.82 -3.56
C SER A 189 -20.94 -5.83 -4.66
N CYS A 190 -19.96 -4.95 -4.43
CA CYS A 190 -19.44 -4.00 -5.43
C CYS A 190 -18.50 -4.63 -6.46
N PHE A 191 -18.28 -5.95 -6.43
CA PHE A 191 -17.30 -6.62 -7.26
C PHE A 191 -17.84 -7.82 -8.03
N ILE A 192 -17.20 -8.13 -9.16
CA ILE A 192 -17.35 -9.38 -9.92
C ILE A 192 -15.97 -9.95 -10.30
N PRO A 193 -15.62 -11.20 -9.96
CA PRO A 193 -16.30 -12.06 -8.97
C PRO A 193 -16.36 -11.40 -7.58
N GLN A 194 -17.38 -11.73 -6.80
CA GLN A 194 -17.53 -11.19 -5.46
C GLN A 194 -16.47 -11.77 -4.51
N PRO A 195 -15.64 -10.93 -3.83
CA PRO A 195 -14.71 -11.41 -2.81
C PRO A 195 -15.45 -11.90 -1.55
N LYS A 196 -14.74 -12.65 -0.71
CA LYS A 196 -15.31 -13.17 0.55
C LYS A 196 -15.37 -12.14 1.67
N VAL A 197 -14.68 -11.02 1.52
CA VAL A 197 -14.48 -10.02 2.57
C VAL A 197 -14.81 -8.61 2.05
N THR A 198 -15.17 -7.73 2.95
CA THR A 198 -15.31 -6.29 2.67
C THR A 198 -13.93 -5.69 2.39
N SER A 199 -13.86 -4.77 1.44
CA SER A 199 -12.70 -3.93 1.18
C SER A 199 -12.83 -2.60 1.92
N ALA A 200 -11.73 -1.87 2.00
CA ALA A 200 -11.73 -0.49 2.43
C ALA A 200 -10.72 0.30 1.60
N VAL A 201 -11.00 1.57 1.40
CA VAL A 201 -10.08 2.51 0.79
C VAL A 201 -9.36 3.27 1.89
N LEU A 202 -8.03 3.30 1.80
CA LEU A 202 -7.20 4.10 2.68
C LEU A 202 -6.28 5.01 1.87
N LYS A 203 -5.97 6.18 2.45
CA LYS A 203 -5.00 7.14 1.95
C LYS A 203 -3.79 7.15 2.87
N LEU A 204 -2.63 7.12 2.30
CA LEU A 204 -1.34 7.18 2.95
C LEU A 204 -0.66 8.47 2.49
N THR A 205 -0.77 9.55 3.25
CA THR A 205 -0.11 10.82 2.95
C THR A 205 1.35 10.74 3.36
N MET A 206 2.26 10.86 2.40
CA MET A 206 3.69 10.72 2.67
C MET A 206 4.19 11.79 3.63
N ARG A 207 5.00 11.38 4.62
CA ARG A 207 5.58 12.32 5.57
C ARG A 207 6.67 13.15 4.91
N LYS A 208 6.60 14.47 5.09
CA LYS A 208 7.67 15.39 4.68
C LYS A 208 8.84 15.36 5.65
N GLU A 209 8.53 15.16 6.93
CA GLU A 209 9.50 15.08 8.02
C GLU A 209 9.43 13.69 8.68
N PRO A 210 10.56 13.12 9.08
CA PRO A 210 10.58 11.87 9.85
C PRO A 210 9.81 12.01 11.17
N VAL A 211 9.16 10.93 11.62
CA VAL A 211 8.48 10.91 12.94
C VAL A 211 9.44 11.16 14.10
N CYS A 212 10.68 10.69 13.93
CA CYS A 212 11.77 10.86 14.90
C CYS A 212 13.11 10.58 14.19
N GLU A 213 14.22 10.92 14.85
CA GLU A 213 15.55 10.61 14.35
C GLU A 213 15.83 9.10 14.38
N ILE A 214 16.24 8.55 13.23
CA ILE A 214 16.63 7.15 13.06
C ILE A 214 18.01 7.09 12.43
N LYS A 215 19.00 6.59 13.19
CA LYS A 215 20.40 6.48 12.75
C LYS A 215 20.61 5.43 11.67
N SER A 216 19.83 4.34 11.72
CA SER A 216 19.86 3.26 10.73
C SER A 216 18.47 2.70 10.48
N GLU A 217 17.92 3.01 9.31
CA GLU A 217 16.61 2.48 8.87
C GLU A 217 16.63 0.94 8.81
N THR A 218 17.77 0.36 8.38
CA THR A 218 17.96 -1.09 8.37
C THR A 218 17.85 -1.70 9.77
N MET A 219 18.50 -1.09 10.79
CA MET A 219 18.43 -1.55 12.18
C MET A 219 17.02 -1.35 12.74
N PHE A 220 16.40 -0.21 12.46
CA PHE A 220 15.02 0.08 12.89
C PHE A 220 14.06 -1.03 12.44
N PHE A 221 14.05 -1.37 11.17
CA PHE A 221 13.16 -2.42 10.67
C PHE A 221 13.56 -3.84 11.10
N LYS A 222 14.84 -4.09 11.41
CA LYS A 222 15.26 -5.34 12.07
C LYS A 222 14.65 -5.46 13.47
N VAL A 223 14.73 -4.40 14.26
CA VAL A 223 14.14 -4.34 15.63
C VAL A 223 12.62 -4.53 15.56
N VAL A 224 11.93 -3.80 14.68
CA VAL A 224 10.48 -3.94 14.48
C VAL A 224 10.10 -5.36 14.11
N ARG A 225 10.75 -5.96 13.10
CA ARG A 225 10.46 -7.34 12.69
C ARG A 225 10.70 -8.34 13.81
N ALA A 226 11.81 -8.22 14.54
CA ALA A 226 12.11 -9.08 15.68
C ALA A 226 11.04 -8.97 16.79
N ALA A 227 10.63 -7.74 17.12
CA ALA A 227 9.63 -7.48 18.14
C ALA A 227 8.27 -8.15 17.85
N PHE A 228 7.84 -8.16 16.59
CA PHE A 228 6.56 -8.73 16.18
C PHE A 228 6.61 -10.20 15.76
N ALA A 229 7.81 -10.80 15.62
CA ALA A 229 7.95 -12.22 15.26
C ALA A 229 7.36 -13.16 16.34
N GLN A 230 7.34 -12.72 17.59
CA GLN A 230 6.86 -13.52 18.74
C GLN A 230 5.92 -12.70 19.64
N ARG A 231 4.74 -12.35 19.15
CA ARG A 231 3.76 -11.44 19.82
C ARG A 231 3.46 -11.79 21.30
N ARG A 232 3.46 -13.08 21.67
CA ARG A 232 3.17 -13.54 23.05
C ARG A 232 4.37 -13.43 24.02
N LYS A 233 5.56 -13.12 23.52
CA LYS A 233 6.78 -12.97 24.34
C LYS A 233 7.01 -11.51 24.74
N THR A 234 7.81 -11.34 25.80
CA THR A 234 8.34 -10.00 26.14
C THR A 234 9.25 -9.50 25.02
N LEU A 235 9.38 -8.18 24.90
CA LEU A 235 10.23 -7.57 23.89
C LEU A 235 11.67 -8.07 23.96
N LEU A 236 12.26 -8.17 25.17
CA LEU A 236 13.59 -8.74 25.37
C LEU A 236 13.74 -10.13 24.77
N ASN A 237 12.78 -11.02 25.01
CA ASN A 237 12.82 -12.38 24.47
C ASN A 237 12.65 -12.41 22.95
N ALA A 238 11.79 -11.54 22.40
CA ALA A 238 11.57 -11.43 20.98
C ALA A 238 12.84 -10.89 20.25
N LEU A 239 13.46 -9.83 20.81
CA LEU A 239 14.69 -9.25 20.28
C LEU A 239 15.87 -10.23 20.35
N SER A 240 16.05 -10.91 21.50
CA SER A 240 17.11 -11.92 21.66
C SER A 240 17.00 -13.08 20.66
N SER A 241 15.77 -13.43 20.25
CA SER A 241 15.57 -14.47 19.22
C SER A 241 15.78 -13.95 17.80
N GLY A 242 15.48 -12.67 17.54
CA GLY A 242 15.49 -12.10 16.20
C GLY A 242 16.76 -11.34 15.84
N LEU A 243 17.59 -10.97 16.81
CA LEU A 243 18.80 -10.18 16.65
C LEU A 243 20.01 -10.93 17.23
N SER A 244 20.37 -12.04 16.61
CA SER A 244 21.42 -12.97 17.09
C SER A 244 22.82 -12.35 17.21
N GLN A 245 23.06 -11.19 16.61
CA GLN A 245 24.31 -10.44 16.72
C GLN A 245 24.50 -9.76 18.10
N PHE A 246 23.44 -9.62 18.88
CA PHE A 246 23.49 -9.05 20.25
C PHE A 246 23.18 -10.11 21.28
N ASP A 247 23.93 -10.14 22.37
CA ASP A 247 23.63 -11.01 23.47
C ASP A 247 22.44 -10.47 24.30
N LYS A 248 21.80 -11.37 25.06
CA LYS A 248 20.61 -11.00 25.83
C LYS A 248 20.90 -9.98 26.94
N PRO A 249 22.04 -10.03 27.66
CA PRO A 249 22.41 -8.98 28.62
C PRO A 249 22.55 -7.60 28.01
N ALA A 250 23.20 -7.46 26.84
CA ALA A 250 23.32 -6.18 26.13
C ALA A 250 21.92 -5.63 25.73
N LEU A 251 21.04 -6.50 25.20
CA LEU A 251 19.67 -6.11 24.87
C LEU A 251 18.90 -5.66 26.13
N ALA A 252 19.08 -6.33 27.27
CA ALA A 252 18.43 -5.97 28.52
C ALA A 252 18.90 -4.59 29.00
N ALA A 253 20.22 -4.31 28.95
CA ALA A 253 20.80 -3.02 29.32
C ALA A 253 20.26 -1.89 28.44
N VAL A 254 20.16 -2.11 27.12
CA VAL A 254 19.56 -1.12 26.20
C VAL A 254 18.10 -0.83 26.56
N LEU A 255 17.30 -1.85 26.83
CA LEU A 255 15.89 -1.64 27.18
C LEU A 255 15.75 -0.89 28.51
N GLU A 256 16.55 -1.22 29.51
CA GLU A 256 16.57 -0.55 30.82
C GLU A 256 17.01 0.93 30.67
N ASP A 257 18.09 1.20 29.94
CA ASP A 257 18.59 2.57 29.70
C ASP A 257 17.54 3.45 28.99
N ARG A 258 16.73 2.85 28.12
CA ARG A 258 15.64 3.55 27.42
C ARG A 258 14.31 3.55 28.21
N GLY A 259 14.32 3.09 29.48
CA GLY A 259 13.17 3.15 30.38
C GLY A 259 12.08 2.11 30.11
N PHE A 260 12.37 1.05 29.37
CA PHE A 260 11.39 0.01 29.09
C PHE A 260 11.35 -1.05 30.21
N ALA A 261 10.16 -1.36 30.68
CA ALA A 261 9.96 -2.41 31.70
C ALA A 261 10.35 -3.80 31.15
N PRO A 262 10.90 -4.72 31.98
CA PRO A 262 11.30 -6.06 31.54
C PRO A 262 10.16 -6.89 30.94
N THR A 263 8.91 -6.55 31.28
CA THR A 263 7.69 -7.23 30.81
C THR A 263 7.06 -6.62 29.57
N VAL A 264 7.62 -5.51 29.06
CA VAL A 264 7.08 -4.81 27.88
C VAL A 264 7.01 -5.73 26.66
N ARG A 265 5.99 -5.54 25.83
CA ARG A 265 5.80 -6.28 24.58
C ARG A 265 5.94 -5.32 23.40
N GLY A 266 6.42 -5.83 22.25
CA GLY A 266 6.63 -5.04 21.06
C GLY A 266 5.36 -4.29 20.57
N GLU A 267 4.19 -4.91 20.74
CA GLU A 267 2.91 -4.32 20.32
C GLU A 267 2.52 -3.02 21.07
N THR A 268 3.16 -2.74 22.20
CA THR A 268 2.89 -1.52 22.98
C THR A 268 3.79 -0.34 22.60
N LEU A 269 4.83 -0.58 21.80
CA LEU A 269 5.77 0.46 21.40
C LEU A 269 5.26 1.19 20.14
N ASP A 270 5.39 2.51 20.18
CA ASP A 270 5.23 3.38 19.01
C ASP A 270 6.55 3.50 18.20
N ILE A 271 6.53 4.27 17.13
CA ILE A 271 7.70 4.48 16.26
C ILE A 271 8.89 5.10 17.05
N PRO A 272 8.71 6.16 17.87
CA PRO A 272 9.79 6.68 18.71
C PRO A 272 10.39 5.66 19.67
N GLY A 273 9.57 4.79 20.26
CA GLY A 273 10.03 3.72 21.13
C GLY A 273 10.91 2.69 20.40
N PHE A 274 10.51 2.27 19.21
CA PHE A 274 11.35 1.40 18.36
C PHE A 274 12.62 2.10 17.90
N ALA A 275 12.55 3.39 17.56
CA ALA A 275 13.70 4.18 17.14
C ALA A 275 14.73 4.32 18.26
N ALA A 276 14.30 4.57 19.50
CA ALA A 276 15.20 4.69 20.66
C ALA A 276 16.03 3.41 20.86
N ILE A 277 15.39 2.23 20.71
CA ILE A 277 16.08 0.94 20.81
C ILE A 277 17.02 0.73 19.62
N ALA A 278 16.54 0.98 18.39
CA ALA A 278 17.33 0.78 17.18
C ALA A 278 18.57 1.67 17.14
N ASN A 279 18.43 2.93 17.56
CA ASN A 279 19.53 3.90 17.63
C ASN A 279 20.59 3.47 18.64
N ALA A 280 20.17 3.00 19.83
CA ALA A 280 21.10 2.46 20.85
C ALA A 280 21.85 1.23 20.34
N LEU A 281 21.15 0.30 19.66
CA LEU A 281 21.77 -0.91 19.09
C LEU A 281 22.69 -0.61 17.88
N THR A 282 22.56 0.55 17.25
CA THR A 282 23.44 0.97 16.15
C THR A 282 24.78 1.50 16.67
N GLU A 283 24.83 1.89 17.95
CA GLU A 283 26.03 2.43 18.62
C GLU A 283 26.87 1.34 19.31
N LEU A 284 26.32 0.11 19.42
CA LEU A 284 27.04 -1.06 19.96
C LEU A 284 27.83 -1.80 18.86
#